data_dc11e11ce21bf7b7d1ca386fd978a4b0
#
_entry.id   dc11e11ce21bf7b7d1ca386fd978a4b0
#
_cell.length_a   1.000
_cell.length_b   1.000
_cell.length_c   1.000
_cell.angle_alpha   90.00
_cell.angle_beta   90.00
_cell.angle_gamma   90.00
#
_symmetry.space_group_name_H-M   'P 1'
#
loop_
_entity.id
_entity.type
_entity.pdbx_description
1 polymer ?
#
loop_
_entity_poly.entity_id
_entity_poly.type
_entity_poly.pdbx_seq_one_letter_code
_entity_poly.pdbx_strand_id
1 'polypeptide(L)'
;YILNKLKENDHRIEYIIHSISNMNDLLSKKNKSISCFYGNPKNVFSDLINKHDVQKVYTNRDYTPYSIKRDSIIKSYLEDNKIKFLDYKDHVLFEKNEVVKDDGTPYRVYTPFSKKWIIKMNEDGVPEYCSENLIENLISNEHKFNSESMGFVKSNIKFLKSDISDQI
;
A
#
# COMPACT_ATOMS: atom_id res chain seq x y z
N TYR A 1 1.28 -16.91 -0.11
CA TYR A 1 0.09 -17.45 -0.79
C TYR A 1 -0.08 -16.87 -2.20
N ILE A 2 -0.02 -15.53 -2.37
CA ILE A 2 -0.20 -14.89 -3.67
C ILE A 2 0.99 -15.24 -4.59
N LEU A 3 2.20 -15.08 -4.11
CA LEU A 3 3.42 -15.27 -4.89
C LEU A 3 3.65 -16.72 -5.29
N ASN A 4 3.23 -17.70 -4.50
CA ASN A 4 3.39 -19.13 -4.81
C ASN A 4 2.63 -19.60 -6.06
N LYS A 5 1.75 -18.76 -6.62
CA LYS A 5 1.00 -19.02 -7.85
C LYS A 5 1.67 -18.40 -9.09
N LEU A 6 2.70 -17.61 -8.89
CA LEU A 6 3.42 -16.93 -9.96
C LEU A 6 4.56 -17.80 -10.49
N LYS A 7 4.93 -17.60 -11.74
CA LYS A 7 6.13 -18.22 -12.34
C LYS A 7 7.38 -17.59 -11.73
N GLU A 8 8.47 -18.35 -11.67
CA GLU A 8 9.76 -17.87 -11.13
C GLU A 8 10.29 -16.61 -11.82
N ASN A 9 9.95 -16.41 -13.10
CA ASN A 9 10.33 -15.26 -13.92
C ASN A 9 9.16 -14.29 -14.17
N ASP A 10 8.22 -14.16 -13.24
CA ASP A 10 7.07 -13.27 -13.40
C ASP A 10 7.49 -11.80 -13.38
N HIS A 11 7.29 -11.12 -14.50
CA HIS A 11 7.73 -9.73 -14.69
C HIS A 11 7.09 -8.71 -13.74
N ARG A 12 5.92 -9.03 -13.17
CA ARG A 12 5.26 -8.18 -12.17
C ARG A 12 6.09 -8.08 -10.89
N ILE A 13 6.72 -9.18 -10.48
CA ILE A 13 7.61 -9.20 -9.31
C ILE A 13 8.83 -8.34 -9.55
N GLU A 14 9.44 -8.46 -10.72
CA GLU A 14 10.61 -7.66 -11.08
C GLU A 14 10.27 -6.17 -11.14
N TYR A 15 9.11 -5.81 -11.69
CA TYR A 15 8.64 -4.42 -11.69
C TYR A 15 8.47 -3.86 -10.26
N ILE A 16 7.86 -4.64 -9.37
CA ILE A 16 7.68 -4.24 -7.96
C ILE A 16 9.05 -4.04 -7.29
N ILE A 17 9.99 -4.98 -7.49
CA ILE A 17 11.33 -4.89 -6.92
C ILE A 17 12.08 -3.66 -7.45
N HIS A 18 12.01 -3.43 -8.76
CA HIS A 18 12.60 -2.25 -9.39
C HIS A 18 12.02 -0.95 -8.82
N SER A 19 10.70 -0.88 -8.67
CA SER A 19 10.02 0.30 -8.10
C SER A 19 10.42 0.56 -6.65
N ILE A 20 10.51 -0.48 -5.83
CA ILE A 20 10.99 -0.38 -4.44
C ILE A 20 12.47 0.06 -4.39
N SER A 21 13.31 -0.49 -5.28
CA SER A 21 14.71 -0.10 -5.37
C SER A 21 14.87 1.38 -5.72
N ASN A 22 14.14 1.85 -6.73
CA ASN A 22 14.16 3.27 -7.11
C ASN A 22 13.72 4.18 -5.96
N MET A 23 12.70 3.76 -5.20
CA MET A 23 12.23 4.50 -4.04
C MET A 23 13.27 4.54 -2.92
N ASN A 24 13.95 3.42 -2.67
CA ASN A 24 15.06 3.38 -1.72
C ASN A 24 16.24 4.24 -2.16
N ASP A 25 16.55 4.30 -3.46
CA ASP A 25 17.62 5.17 -4.00
C ASP A 25 17.29 6.65 -3.76
N LEU A 26 16.03 7.05 -3.88
CA LEU A 26 15.59 8.41 -3.55
C LEU A 26 15.70 8.71 -2.05
N LEU A 27 15.25 7.80 -1.20
CA LEU A 27 15.27 7.95 0.26
C LEU A 27 16.70 7.92 0.82
N SER A 28 17.61 7.14 0.22
CA SER A 28 19.01 7.05 0.65
C SER A 28 19.74 8.38 0.57
N LYS A 29 19.35 9.30 -0.34
CA LYS A 29 19.87 10.67 -0.40
C LYS A 29 19.59 11.48 0.86
N LYS A 30 18.61 11.05 1.66
CA LYS A 30 18.24 11.62 2.96
C LYS A 30 18.59 10.68 4.13
N ASN A 31 19.41 9.67 3.92
CA ASN A 31 19.74 8.62 4.90
C ASN A 31 18.51 7.89 5.45
N LYS A 32 17.50 7.68 4.60
CA LYS A 32 16.25 6.96 4.92
C LYS A 32 16.09 5.75 4.02
N SER A 33 15.23 4.79 4.41
CA SER A 33 14.98 3.60 3.62
C SER A 33 13.60 2.98 3.88
N ILE A 34 13.20 2.08 2.98
CA ILE A 34 12.02 1.21 3.13
C ILE A 34 12.53 -0.18 3.51
N SER A 35 11.92 -0.77 4.52
CA SER A 35 12.14 -2.18 4.87
C SER A 35 11.13 -3.05 4.16
N CYS A 36 11.61 -4.11 3.50
CA CYS A 36 10.76 -5.07 2.82
C CYS A 36 10.84 -6.43 3.52
N PHE A 37 9.70 -7.05 3.69
CA PHE A 37 9.59 -8.34 4.35
C PHE A 37 8.85 -9.33 3.45
N TYR A 38 9.33 -10.55 3.39
CA TYR A 38 8.69 -11.65 2.71
C TYR A 38 8.19 -12.70 3.71
N GLY A 39 6.92 -13.08 3.60
CA GLY A 39 6.35 -14.09 4.48
C GLY A 39 4.86 -13.91 4.74
N ASN A 40 4.37 -14.63 5.73
CA ASN A 40 3.01 -14.42 6.24
C ASN A 40 2.97 -13.11 7.02
N PRO A 41 2.06 -12.17 6.68
CA PRO A 41 2.02 -10.86 7.33
C PRO A 41 1.91 -10.91 8.86
N LYS A 42 1.12 -11.85 9.42
CA LYS A 42 1.01 -12.01 10.87
C LYS A 42 2.36 -12.35 11.52
N ASN A 43 3.13 -13.24 10.88
CA ASN A 43 4.44 -13.63 11.41
C ASN A 43 5.44 -12.45 11.31
N VAL A 44 5.40 -11.71 10.19
CA VAL A 44 6.21 -10.50 10.02
C VAL A 44 5.91 -9.47 11.11
N PHE A 45 4.62 -9.20 11.38
CA PHE A 45 4.26 -8.28 12.46
C PHE A 45 4.65 -8.82 13.84
N SER A 46 4.55 -10.14 14.08
CA SER A 46 5.06 -10.76 15.30
C SER A 46 6.55 -10.50 15.51
N ASP A 47 7.34 -10.68 14.46
CA ASP A 47 8.79 -10.43 14.54
C ASP A 47 9.11 -8.94 14.76
N LEU A 48 8.35 -8.05 14.12
CA LEU A 48 8.54 -6.60 14.25
C LEU A 48 8.23 -6.10 15.66
N ILE A 49 7.11 -6.52 16.25
CA ILE A 49 6.72 -6.08 17.60
C ILE A 49 7.63 -6.68 18.70
N ASN A 50 8.24 -7.82 18.44
CA ASN A 50 9.24 -8.41 19.34
C ASN A 50 10.61 -7.70 19.29
N LYS A 51 10.92 -7.05 18.17
CA LYS A 51 12.20 -6.36 17.94
C LYS A 51 12.15 -4.85 18.21
N HIS A 52 10.98 -4.28 18.14
CA HIS A 52 10.79 -2.82 18.21
C HIS A 52 9.64 -2.47 19.15
N ASP A 53 9.75 -1.32 19.81
CA ASP A 53 8.65 -0.77 20.61
C ASP A 53 7.62 -0.10 19.69
N VAL A 54 6.73 -0.91 19.09
CA VAL A 54 5.72 -0.47 18.14
C VAL A 54 4.49 0.04 18.89
N GLN A 55 4.12 1.29 18.67
CA GLN A 55 2.94 1.92 19.29
C GLN A 55 1.72 1.89 18.38
N LYS A 56 1.94 2.04 17.07
CA LYS A 56 0.87 2.15 16.07
C LYS A 56 1.32 1.54 14.75
N VAL A 57 0.38 0.96 14.03
CA VAL A 57 0.54 0.51 12.65
C VAL A 57 -0.45 1.26 11.78
N TYR A 58 0.04 1.85 10.70
CA TYR A 58 -0.75 2.55 9.70
C TYR A 58 -0.75 1.76 8.41
N THR A 59 -1.89 1.67 7.74
CA THR A 59 -2.00 0.97 6.45
C THR A 59 -3.02 1.63 5.55
N ASN A 60 -2.87 1.42 4.26
CA ASN A 60 -3.89 1.77 3.26
C ASN A 60 -4.91 0.65 3.18
N ARG A 61 -6.19 1.02 3.12
CA ARG A 61 -7.31 0.08 3.07
C ARG A 61 -7.42 -0.53 1.68
N ASP A 62 -7.51 -1.85 1.61
CA ASP A 62 -7.78 -2.61 0.40
C ASP A 62 -9.14 -3.31 0.53
N TYR A 63 -9.91 -3.34 -0.55
CA TYR A 63 -11.30 -3.80 -0.58
C TYR A 63 -11.48 -5.23 -1.10
N THR A 64 -10.40 -5.91 -1.46
CA THR A 64 -10.46 -7.31 -1.88
C THR A 64 -10.81 -8.23 -0.70
N PRO A 65 -11.58 -9.32 -0.92
CA PRO A 65 -11.93 -10.24 0.17
C PRO A 65 -10.72 -10.80 0.92
N TYR A 66 -9.63 -11.05 0.21
CA TYR A 66 -8.37 -11.50 0.82
C TYR A 66 -7.79 -10.43 1.75
N SER A 67 -7.70 -9.19 1.29
CA SER A 67 -7.10 -8.09 2.05
C SER A 67 -7.93 -7.75 3.28
N ILE A 68 -9.26 -7.70 3.15
CA ILE A 68 -10.17 -7.48 4.29
C ILE A 68 -9.93 -8.55 5.38
N LYS A 69 -9.85 -9.84 4.97
CA LYS A 69 -9.59 -10.93 5.92
C LYS A 69 -8.20 -10.84 6.54
N ARG A 70 -7.18 -10.56 5.74
CA ARG A 70 -5.80 -10.37 6.20
C ARG A 70 -5.73 -9.25 7.24
N ASP A 71 -6.27 -8.09 6.91
CA ASP A 71 -6.19 -6.90 7.75
C ASP A 71 -6.98 -7.07 9.05
N SER A 72 -8.13 -7.76 9.01
CA SER A 72 -8.89 -8.12 10.21
C SER A 72 -8.07 -9.00 11.16
N ILE A 73 -7.36 -10.01 10.64
CA ILE A 73 -6.50 -10.89 11.45
C ILE A 73 -5.34 -10.12 12.06
N ILE A 74 -4.70 -9.25 11.27
CA ILE A 74 -3.57 -8.44 11.74
C ILE A 74 -4.04 -7.44 12.79
N LYS A 75 -5.16 -6.78 12.56
CA LYS A 75 -5.77 -5.83 13.49
C LYS A 75 -6.01 -6.48 14.84
N SER A 76 -6.74 -7.61 14.89
CA SER A 76 -6.98 -8.34 16.14
C SER A 76 -5.67 -8.69 16.85
N TYR A 77 -4.69 -9.22 16.11
CA TYR A 77 -3.39 -9.58 16.67
C TYR A 77 -2.65 -8.39 17.30
N LEU A 78 -2.65 -7.24 16.63
CA LEU A 78 -1.98 -6.03 17.12
C LEU A 78 -2.73 -5.42 18.33
N GLU A 79 -4.07 -5.41 18.30
CA GLU A 79 -4.91 -4.92 19.40
C GLU A 79 -4.72 -5.78 20.66
N ASP A 80 -4.62 -7.12 20.53
CA ASP A 80 -4.29 -8.03 21.61
C ASP A 80 -2.92 -7.70 22.26
N ASN A 81 -1.99 -7.17 21.47
CA ASN A 81 -0.70 -6.69 21.94
C ASN A 81 -0.68 -5.20 22.30
N LYS A 82 -1.85 -4.56 22.46
CA LYS A 82 -2.02 -3.13 22.82
C LYS A 82 -1.45 -2.15 21.79
N ILE A 83 -1.31 -2.56 20.55
CA ILE A 83 -0.82 -1.75 19.43
C ILE A 83 -2.03 -1.28 18.61
N LYS A 84 -2.12 0.01 18.33
CA LYS A 84 -3.20 0.58 17.53
C LYS A 84 -3.00 0.26 16.05
N PHE A 85 -4.03 -0.31 15.42
CA PHE A 85 -4.10 -0.50 13.97
C PHE A 85 -5.01 0.57 13.36
N LEU A 86 -4.47 1.38 12.46
CA LEU A 86 -5.14 2.51 11.82
C LEU A 86 -5.10 2.33 10.31
N ASP A 87 -6.26 2.18 9.69
CA ASP A 87 -6.42 2.00 8.26
C ASP A 87 -7.08 3.22 7.62
N TYR A 88 -6.54 3.66 6.48
CA TYR A 88 -6.98 4.86 5.78
C TYR A 88 -7.36 4.55 4.34
N LYS A 89 -8.27 5.36 3.80
CA LYS A 89 -8.67 5.34 2.40
C LYS A 89 -7.50 5.71 1.49
N ASP A 90 -7.31 4.96 0.41
CA ASP A 90 -6.23 5.21 -0.56
C ASP A 90 -6.66 4.90 -2.01
N HIS A 91 -7.13 3.69 -2.30
CA HIS A 91 -7.41 3.21 -3.66
C HIS A 91 -8.58 3.90 -4.36
N VAL A 92 -9.40 4.65 -3.63
CA VAL A 92 -10.62 5.27 -4.14
C VAL A 92 -10.76 6.69 -3.60
N LEU A 93 -11.30 7.59 -4.41
CA LEU A 93 -11.63 8.93 -3.95
C LEU A 93 -12.78 8.90 -2.95
N PHE A 94 -13.80 8.09 -3.23
CA PHE A 94 -14.94 7.88 -2.34
C PHE A 94 -15.12 6.40 -2.03
N GLU A 95 -15.32 6.08 -0.76
CA GLU A 95 -15.65 4.72 -0.31
C GLU A 95 -17.11 4.37 -0.56
N LYS A 96 -17.44 3.09 -0.41
CA LYS A 96 -18.75 2.50 -0.74
C LYS A 96 -19.97 3.24 -0.19
N ASN A 97 -19.84 3.90 0.95
CA ASN A 97 -20.96 4.60 1.62
C ASN A 97 -20.91 6.12 1.45
N GLU A 98 -19.91 6.64 0.71
CA GLU A 98 -19.75 8.09 0.51
C GLU A 98 -20.54 8.63 -0.68
N VAL A 99 -20.87 7.77 -1.66
CA VAL A 99 -21.73 8.11 -2.81
C VAL A 99 -22.89 7.13 -2.87
N VAL A 100 -23.96 7.49 -2.19
CA VAL A 100 -25.20 6.71 -2.08
C VAL A 100 -26.39 7.55 -2.49
N LYS A 101 -27.55 6.92 -2.70
CA LYS A 101 -28.83 7.61 -2.90
C LYS A 101 -29.27 8.33 -1.62
N ASP A 102 -30.28 9.18 -1.74
CA ASP A 102 -30.80 9.94 -0.61
C ASP A 102 -31.43 9.04 0.49
N ASP A 103 -31.83 7.82 0.12
CA ASP A 103 -32.30 6.78 1.05
C ASP A 103 -31.15 5.95 1.69
N GLY A 104 -29.88 6.30 1.41
CA GLY A 104 -28.69 5.60 1.91
C GLY A 104 -28.37 4.32 1.16
N THR A 105 -29.15 3.91 0.14
CA THR A 105 -28.88 2.70 -0.63
C THR A 105 -27.90 2.93 -1.76
N PRO A 106 -27.12 1.90 -2.17
CA PRO A 106 -26.17 2.04 -3.27
C PRO A 106 -26.86 2.20 -4.62
N TYR A 107 -26.24 2.94 -5.52
CA TYR A 107 -26.65 2.99 -6.91
C TYR A 107 -26.43 1.65 -7.61
N ARG A 108 -27.37 1.23 -8.43
CA ARG A 108 -27.28 0.04 -9.28
C ARG A 108 -27.03 0.38 -10.76
N VAL A 109 -27.20 1.65 -11.14
CA VAL A 109 -27.05 2.15 -12.51
C VAL A 109 -25.96 3.21 -12.53
N TYR A 110 -25.09 3.13 -13.53
CA TYR A 110 -23.91 3.99 -13.62
C TYR A 110 -24.24 5.48 -13.76
N THR A 111 -25.19 5.84 -14.65
CA THR A 111 -25.47 7.25 -14.96
C THR A 111 -25.86 8.11 -13.74
N PRO A 112 -26.81 7.71 -12.89
CA PRO A 112 -27.12 8.49 -11.70
C PRO A 112 -25.98 8.44 -10.67
N PHE A 113 -25.25 7.32 -10.56
CA PHE A 113 -24.05 7.22 -9.72
C PHE A 113 -22.98 8.22 -10.14
N SER A 114 -22.60 8.24 -11.42
CA SER A 114 -21.55 9.13 -11.92
C SER A 114 -21.89 10.61 -11.75
N LYS A 115 -23.16 10.99 -11.96
CA LYS A 115 -23.61 12.37 -11.70
C LYS A 115 -23.43 12.76 -10.23
N LYS A 116 -23.87 11.93 -9.30
CA LYS A 116 -23.73 12.21 -7.86
C LYS A 116 -22.26 12.23 -7.45
N TRP A 117 -21.45 11.31 -8.02
CA TRP A 117 -20.02 11.22 -7.78
C TRP A 117 -19.28 12.49 -8.23
N ILE A 118 -19.58 12.99 -9.45
CA ILE A 118 -18.98 14.23 -9.99
C ILE A 118 -19.40 15.46 -9.16
N ILE A 119 -20.67 15.56 -8.77
CA ILE A 119 -21.13 16.65 -7.90
C ILE A 119 -20.34 16.65 -6.61
N LYS A 120 -20.25 15.50 -5.93
CA LYS A 120 -19.52 15.37 -4.68
C LYS A 120 -18.04 15.67 -4.85
N MET A 121 -17.40 15.23 -5.94
CA MET A 121 -16.01 15.55 -6.23
C MET A 121 -15.80 17.06 -6.39
N ASN A 122 -16.71 17.76 -7.04
CA ASN A 122 -16.61 19.21 -7.22
C ASN A 122 -16.85 19.98 -5.91
N GLU A 123 -17.68 19.46 -5.01
CA GLU A 123 -17.97 20.04 -3.69
C GLU A 123 -16.84 19.81 -2.69
N ASP A 124 -16.36 18.57 -2.59
CA ASP A 124 -15.36 18.17 -1.58
C ASP A 124 -13.92 18.43 -2.04
N GLY A 125 -13.70 18.53 -3.36
CA GLY A 125 -12.36 18.58 -3.95
C GLY A 125 -11.62 17.24 -3.89
N VAL A 126 -10.41 17.22 -4.41
CA VAL A 126 -9.47 16.10 -4.26
C VAL A 126 -8.50 16.47 -3.15
N PRO A 127 -8.45 15.70 -2.04
CA PRO A 127 -7.54 16.01 -0.94
C PRO A 127 -6.09 15.85 -1.38
N GLU A 128 -5.28 16.86 -1.13
CA GLU A 128 -3.83 16.82 -1.33
C GLU A 128 -3.15 16.59 0.02
N TYR A 129 -2.25 15.62 0.06
CA TYR A 129 -1.49 15.28 1.27
C TYR A 129 -0.01 15.54 1.04
N CYS A 130 0.50 16.66 1.55
CA CYS A 130 1.93 17.00 1.51
C CYS A 130 2.70 16.12 2.49
N SER A 131 3.21 14.98 2.01
CA SER A 131 3.98 14.04 2.83
C SER A 131 5.50 14.25 2.78
N GLU A 132 6.01 15.15 1.95
CA GLU A 132 7.44 15.38 1.74
C GLU A 132 8.17 15.78 3.02
N ASN A 133 7.52 16.59 3.86
CA ASN A 133 8.06 17.02 5.15
C ASN A 133 8.10 15.91 6.20
N LEU A 134 7.39 14.79 5.96
CA LEU A 134 7.32 13.66 6.89
C LEU A 134 8.46 12.65 6.67
N ILE A 135 9.25 12.79 5.60
CA ILE A 135 10.39 11.91 5.31
C ILE A 135 11.40 11.92 6.46
N GLU A 136 11.55 13.06 7.15
CA GLU A 136 12.45 13.16 8.31
C GLU A 136 12.06 12.25 9.48
N ASN A 137 10.79 11.85 9.56
CA ASN A 137 10.30 10.92 10.58
C ASN A 137 10.64 9.44 10.28
N LEU A 138 11.11 9.14 9.07
CA LEU A 138 11.55 7.79 8.72
C LEU A 138 12.87 7.47 9.42
N ILE A 139 13.04 6.21 9.78
CA ILE A 139 14.32 5.69 10.28
C ILE A 139 15.17 5.12 9.14
N SER A 140 16.48 5.15 9.31
CA SER A 140 17.39 4.40 8.44
C SER A 140 17.32 2.92 8.79
N ASN A 141 17.20 2.07 7.78
CA ASN A 141 17.22 0.63 7.98
C ASN A 141 17.96 -0.04 6.82
N GLU A 142 18.86 -0.97 7.13
CA GLU A 142 19.70 -1.65 6.13
C GLU A 142 19.05 -2.91 5.52
N HIS A 143 17.73 -3.05 5.55
CA HIS A 143 17.05 -4.18 4.94
C HIS A 143 17.19 -4.15 3.41
N LYS A 144 18.20 -4.85 2.90
CA LYS A 144 18.35 -5.10 1.47
C LYS A 144 17.31 -6.13 1.04
N PHE A 145 16.48 -5.73 0.09
CA PHE A 145 15.48 -6.60 -0.51
C PHE A 145 16.09 -7.34 -1.69
N ASN A 146 15.98 -8.67 -1.70
CA ASN A 146 16.49 -9.51 -2.77
C ASN A 146 15.40 -10.46 -3.28
N SER A 147 15.16 -10.45 -4.59
CA SER A 147 14.17 -11.34 -5.26
C SER A 147 14.54 -12.82 -5.11
N GLU A 148 15.83 -13.14 -5.13
CA GLU A 148 16.34 -14.50 -5.06
C GLU A 148 15.96 -15.16 -3.73
N SER A 149 15.93 -14.40 -2.63
CA SER A 149 15.48 -14.91 -1.32
C SER A 149 14.00 -15.32 -1.29
N MET A 150 13.22 -14.91 -2.27
CA MET A 150 11.80 -15.26 -2.45
C MET A 150 11.57 -16.35 -3.49
N GLY A 151 12.63 -16.90 -4.10
CA GLY A 151 12.54 -17.91 -5.16
C GLY A 151 12.22 -17.34 -6.54
N PHE A 152 12.46 -16.06 -6.78
CA PHE A 152 12.27 -15.45 -8.11
C PHE A 152 13.62 -15.21 -8.79
N VAL A 153 13.67 -15.53 -10.08
CA VAL A 153 14.83 -15.33 -10.95
C VAL A 153 14.76 -13.95 -11.58
N LYS A 154 15.87 -13.23 -11.56
CA LYS A 154 15.96 -11.92 -12.21
C LYS A 154 15.80 -12.08 -13.71
N SER A 155 14.90 -11.32 -14.32
CA SER A 155 14.72 -11.29 -15.76
C SER A 155 15.56 -10.17 -16.41
N ASN A 156 15.73 -10.26 -17.74
CA ASN A 156 16.48 -9.25 -18.51
C ASN A 156 15.58 -8.14 -19.07
N ILE A 157 14.41 -7.91 -18.48
CA ILE A 157 13.47 -6.88 -18.94
C ILE A 157 14.03 -5.51 -18.61
N LYS A 158 14.05 -4.64 -19.61
CA LYS A 158 14.26 -3.21 -19.45
C LYS A 158 12.90 -2.54 -19.30
N PHE A 159 12.62 -2.01 -18.12
CA PHE A 159 11.44 -1.17 -17.91
C PHE A 159 11.64 0.17 -18.64
N LEU A 160 10.65 0.53 -19.43
CA LEU A 160 10.64 1.85 -20.08
C LEU A 160 10.51 2.93 -19.00
N LYS A 161 11.34 3.95 -19.09
CA LYS A 161 11.10 5.16 -18.32
C LYS A 161 9.84 5.81 -18.89
N SER A 162 8.86 6.10 -18.06
CA SER A 162 7.74 6.91 -18.49
C SER A 162 8.16 8.36 -18.53
N ASP A 163 8.12 8.98 -19.70
CA ASP A 163 8.38 10.43 -19.88
C ASP A 163 7.18 11.30 -19.41
N ILE A 164 6.35 10.78 -18.51
CA ILE A 164 5.15 11.47 -18.00
C ILE A 164 5.50 12.56 -16.98
N SER A 165 6.72 12.57 -16.45
CA SER A 165 7.15 13.55 -15.44
C SER A 165 7.17 15.01 -15.92
N ASP A 166 7.13 15.24 -17.23
CA ASP A 166 7.21 16.61 -17.80
C ASP A 166 5.86 17.17 -18.26
N GLN A 167 4.74 16.48 -17.93
CA GLN A 167 3.38 16.87 -18.37
C GLN A 167 2.40 17.13 -17.21
N ILE A 168 2.88 17.25 -15.98
CA ILE A 168 2.07 17.62 -14.81
C ILE A 168 2.58 18.91 -14.20
#